data_e1f9d6c101420dca73ac166cabefd88f
#
_entry.id   e1f9d6c101420dca73ac166cabefd88f
#
_cell.length_a   1.000
_cell.length_b   1.000
_cell.length_c   1.000
_cell.angle_alpha   90.00
_cell.angle_beta   90.00
_cell.angle_gamma   90.00
#
_symmetry.space_group_name_H-M   'P 1'
#
loop_
_entity.id
_entity.type
_entity.pdbx_description
1 polymer ?
#
loop_
_entity_poly.entity_id
_entity_poly.type
_entity_poly.pdbx_seq_one_letter_code
_entity_poly.pdbx_strand_id
1 'polypeptide(L)'
;EPTAVVTNEYFGRISYGFAMGRRGKWDLSVGYGCLENKNMINWGAPADEHDYLRQNLAQLRVQFEHSTLNSAFLPTSGALYKVTAMGVTGQAFVTSPDVNNGCRVRDNRIWAQCEVLATNYFDLSRHFAFGTEVNLLYSTRKLLPGYAASVTDAPEFNPAPSYSNVFTPDFRANSFGVIGVIPVWKISSILQMRGRADLFVPLRPILPDAAGMARYGDYLSKVSFFGQIEAVATLPFANVSLYTHYAGVEKGRWNFGLTFGFFLQAPRFLR
;
A
#
# COMPACT_ATOMS: atom_id res chain seq x y z
N GLU A 1 -10.41 -7.26 15.62
CA GLU A 1 -9.63 -6.81 14.44
C GLU A 1 -9.23 -8.03 13.61
N PRO A 2 -9.32 -7.98 12.28
CA PRO A 2 -8.90 -9.10 11.45
C PRO A 2 -7.40 -9.35 11.63
N THR A 3 -7.03 -10.58 11.94
CA THR A 3 -5.63 -10.99 12.17
C THR A 3 -4.96 -11.52 10.90
N ALA A 4 -5.76 -11.95 9.92
CA ALA A 4 -5.29 -12.38 8.62
C ALA A 4 -6.32 -12.05 7.54
N VAL A 5 -5.84 -11.74 6.34
CA VAL A 5 -6.67 -11.47 5.16
C VAL A 5 -6.15 -12.30 4.01
N VAL A 6 -7.05 -13.10 3.41
CA VAL A 6 -6.76 -13.81 2.16
C VAL A 6 -7.39 -13.02 1.03
N THR A 7 -6.55 -12.55 0.12
CA THR A 7 -6.97 -11.75 -1.04
C THR A 7 -6.75 -12.54 -2.34
N ASN A 8 -7.81 -12.68 -3.12
CA ASN A 8 -7.76 -13.21 -4.49
C ASN A 8 -8.15 -12.11 -5.46
N GLU A 9 -7.32 -11.86 -6.47
CA GLU A 9 -7.58 -10.86 -7.51
C GLU A 9 -7.56 -11.53 -8.88
N TYR A 10 -8.68 -11.46 -9.61
CA TYR A 10 -8.82 -11.92 -10.97
C TYR A 10 -9.15 -10.72 -11.85
N PHE A 11 -8.22 -10.29 -12.71
CA PHE A 11 -8.47 -9.11 -13.54
C PHE A 11 -7.80 -9.17 -14.90
N GLY A 12 -8.39 -8.43 -15.84
CA GLY A 12 -7.79 -8.06 -17.11
C GLY A 12 -7.60 -6.56 -17.21
N ARG A 13 -6.45 -6.13 -17.69
CA ARG A 13 -6.12 -4.71 -17.90
C ARG A 13 -5.42 -4.53 -19.23
N ILE A 14 -5.88 -3.54 -20.00
CA ILE A 14 -5.23 -3.08 -21.22
C ILE A 14 -4.63 -1.73 -20.92
N SER A 15 -3.35 -1.55 -21.25
CA SER A 15 -2.62 -0.31 -21.03
C SER A 15 -2.02 0.18 -22.33
N TYR A 16 -2.05 1.50 -22.53
CA TYR A 16 -1.33 2.19 -23.57
C TYR A 16 -0.36 3.20 -22.94
N GLY A 17 0.92 2.98 -23.18
CA GLY A 17 1.98 3.84 -22.65
C GLY A 17 2.68 4.63 -23.76
N PHE A 18 2.98 5.90 -23.50
CA PHE A 18 3.77 6.73 -24.40
C PHE A 18 4.81 7.54 -23.64
N ALA A 19 5.98 7.68 -24.25
CA ALA A 19 7.11 8.40 -23.69
C ALA A 19 6.90 9.92 -23.78
N MET A 20 7.28 10.63 -22.72
CA MET A 20 7.35 12.08 -22.67
C MET A 20 8.78 12.50 -22.40
N GLY A 21 9.51 12.82 -23.47
CA GLY A 21 10.94 13.09 -23.39
C GLY A 21 11.75 11.82 -23.05
N ARG A 22 12.93 12.02 -22.42
CA ARG A 22 13.85 10.90 -22.11
C ARG A 22 13.56 10.19 -20.78
N ARG A 23 12.77 10.79 -19.90
CA ARG A 23 12.63 10.37 -18.48
C ARG A 23 11.20 10.35 -17.99
N GLY A 24 10.26 10.78 -18.81
CA GLY A 24 8.84 10.81 -18.51
C GLY A 24 8.07 9.77 -19.32
N LYS A 25 7.02 9.24 -18.74
CA LYS A 25 6.05 8.38 -19.43
C LYS A 25 4.63 8.65 -18.93
N TRP A 26 3.68 8.51 -19.84
CA TRP A 26 2.26 8.41 -19.52
C TRP A 26 1.79 6.99 -19.74
N ASP A 27 0.89 6.55 -18.90
CA ASP A 27 0.18 5.27 -19.03
C ASP A 27 -1.31 5.53 -18.89
N LEU A 28 -2.08 5.09 -19.87
CA LEU A 28 -3.54 5.09 -19.85
C LEU A 28 -3.99 3.64 -19.83
N SER A 29 -4.80 3.25 -18.85
CA SER A 29 -5.25 1.88 -18.73
C SER A 29 -6.72 1.76 -18.39
N VAL A 30 -7.34 0.72 -18.95
CA VAL A 30 -8.72 0.30 -18.66
C VAL A 30 -8.68 -1.15 -18.20
N GLY A 31 -9.41 -1.44 -17.15
CA GLY A 31 -9.43 -2.79 -16.59
C GLY A 31 -10.78 -3.16 -16.00
N TYR A 32 -10.99 -4.48 -15.92
CA TYR A 32 -12.11 -5.08 -15.21
C TYR A 32 -11.60 -6.22 -14.35
N GLY A 33 -12.10 -6.34 -13.12
CA GLY A 33 -11.63 -7.36 -12.19
C GLY A 33 -12.67 -7.78 -11.16
N CYS A 34 -12.45 -8.97 -10.63
CA CYS A 34 -13.13 -9.52 -9.47
C CYS A 34 -12.12 -9.64 -8.33
N LEU A 35 -12.38 -8.97 -7.22
CA LEU A 35 -11.57 -9.01 -6.02
C LEU A 35 -12.36 -9.73 -4.92
N GLU A 36 -11.71 -10.67 -4.26
CA GLU A 36 -12.30 -11.43 -3.15
C GLU A 36 -11.38 -11.34 -1.94
N ASN A 37 -11.91 -10.86 -0.83
CA ASN A 37 -11.21 -10.78 0.44
C ASN A 37 -11.95 -11.59 1.50
N LYS A 38 -11.20 -12.44 2.21
CA LYS A 38 -11.68 -13.17 3.39
C LYS A 38 -10.89 -12.71 4.59
N ASN A 39 -11.58 -12.19 5.58
CA ASN A 39 -10.99 -11.77 6.84
C ASN A 39 -11.15 -12.89 7.86
N MET A 40 -10.04 -13.48 8.29
CA MET A 40 -10.03 -14.51 9.32
C MET A 40 -9.76 -13.86 10.67
N ILE A 41 -10.72 -13.96 11.59
CA ILE A 41 -10.57 -13.44 12.95
C ILE A 41 -9.69 -14.39 13.77
N ASN A 42 -9.84 -15.71 13.58
CA ASN A 42 -8.99 -16.74 14.19
C ASN A 42 -8.75 -17.90 13.23
N TRP A 43 -7.57 -18.52 13.28
CA TRP A 43 -7.29 -19.76 12.60
C TRP A 43 -8.16 -20.88 13.20
N GLY A 44 -9.04 -21.48 12.37
CA GLY A 44 -9.93 -22.57 12.79
C GLY A 44 -11.34 -22.15 13.19
N ALA A 45 -11.67 -20.85 13.10
CA ALA A 45 -13.07 -20.40 13.27
C ALA A 45 -13.98 -20.97 12.15
N PRO A 46 -15.25 -21.27 12.44
CA PRO A 46 -16.22 -21.72 11.45
C PRO A 46 -16.34 -20.72 10.28
N ALA A 47 -16.70 -21.20 9.09
CA ALA A 47 -16.75 -20.37 7.88
C ALA A 47 -17.81 -19.25 7.94
N ASP A 48 -18.80 -19.39 8.77
CA ASP A 48 -19.88 -18.44 9.05
C ASP A 48 -19.46 -17.28 9.97
N GLU A 49 -18.32 -17.39 10.65
CA GLU A 49 -17.73 -16.32 11.47
C GLU A 49 -16.77 -15.42 10.69
N HIS A 50 -16.60 -15.63 9.37
CA HIS A 50 -15.68 -14.86 8.54
C HIS A 50 -16.38 -13.74 7.79
N ASP A 51 -15.76 -12.57 7.79
CA ASP A 51 -16.12 -11.50 6.87
C ASP A 51 -15.69 -11.88 5.44
N TYR A 52 -16.59 -11.72 4.50
CA TYR A 52 -16.34 -11.95 3.08
C TYR A 52 -16.72 -10.72 2.26
N LEU A 53 -15.76 -10.22 1.49
CA LEU A 53 -15.95 -9.12 0.56
C LEU A 53 -15.63 -9.58 -0.85
N ARG A 54 -16.62 -9.50 -1.75
CA ARG A 54 -16.41 -9.71 -3.18
C ARG A 54 -16.79 -8.46 -3.95
N GLN A 55 -15.92 -8.04 -4.85
CA GLN A 55 -16.14 -6.84 -5.68
C GLN A 55 -15.93 -7.17 -7.15
N ASN A 56 -16.85 -6.69 -7.99
CA ASN A 56 -16.70 -6.69 -9.43
C ASN A 56 -16.57 -5.24 -9.88
N LEU A 57 -15.39 -4.86 -10.35
CA LEU A 57 -15.02 -3.46 -10.58
C LEU A 57 -14.48 -3.26 -11.99
N ALA A 58 -14.87 -2.15 -12.61
CA ALA A 58 -14.23 -1.59 -13.78
C ALA A 58 -13.45 -0.35 -13.39
N GLN A 59 -12.28 -0.13 -13.99
CA GLN A 59 -11.45 1.04 -13.74
C GLN A 59 -10.95 1.68 -15.01
N LEU A 60 -10.82 3.00 -14.96
CA LEU A 60 -10.05 3.84 -15.88
C LEU A 60 -8.93 4.49 -15.07
N ARG A 61 -7.68 4.37 -15.51
CA ARG A 61 -6.52 4.91 -14.82
C ARG A 61 -5.63 5.68 -15.79
N VAL A 62 -5.17 6.84 -15.35
CA VAL A 62 -4.16 7.66 -16.01
C VAL A 62 -3.01 7.82 -15.04
N GLN A 63 -1.79 7.55 -15.48
CA GLN A 63 -0.59 7.71 -14.68
C GLN A 63 0.47 8.49 -15.46
N PHE A 64 1.06 9.46 -14.80
CA PHE A 64 2.29 10.10 -15.22
C PHE A 64 3.43 9.68 -14.31
N GLU A 65 4.58 9.35 -14.87
CA GLU A 65 5.78 9.03 -14.12
C GLU A 65 6.98 9.73 -14.76
N HIS A 66 7.78 10.38 -13.93
CA HIS A 66 9.07 10.97 -14.31
C HIS A 66 10.14 10.46 -13.36
N SER A 67 11.18 9.80 -13.89
CA SER A 67 12.23 9.20 -13.07
C SER A 67 13.62 9.62 -13.57
N THR A 68 14.42 10.13 -12.64
CA THR A 68 15.84 10.43 -12.82
C THR A 68 16.72 9.61 -11.86
N LEU A 69 16.13 8.62 -11.19
CA LEU A 69 16.85 7.77 -10.25
C LEU A 69 18.01 7.04 -10.95
N ASN A 70 19.16 6.99 -10.29
CA ASN A 70 20.32 6.27 -10.78
C ASN A 70 20.18 4.75 -10.73
N SER A 71 19.26 4.25 -9.89
CA SER A 71 18.92 2.82 -9.78
C SER A 71 17.42 2.68 -9.49
N ALA A 72 16.77 1.67 -10.09
CA ALA A 72 15.36 1.39 -9.84
C ALA A 72 15.13 0.73 -8.46
N PHE A 73 16.09 -0.03 -7.94
CA PHE A 73 15.92 -0.81 -6.71
C PHE A 73 16.63 -0.19 -5.51
N LEU A 74 17.85 0.29 -5.70
CA LEU A 74 18.68 0.84 -4.64
C LEU A 74 19.16 2.25 -5.01
N PRO A 75 18.24 3.22 -5.15
CA PRO A 75 18.60 4.58 -5.54
C PRO A 75 19.42 5.25 -4.45
N THR A 76 20.40 6.03 -4.88
CA THR A 76 21.23 6.90 -4.03
C THR A 76 21.24 8.34 -4.52
N SER A 77 20.77 8.59 -5.76
CA SER A 77 20.65 9.92 -6.33
C SER A 77 19.51 10.00 -7.35
N GLY A 78 19.00 11.21 -7.57
CA GLY A 78 17.92 11.49 -8.50
C GLY A 78 16.55 11.57 -7.85
N ALA A 79 15.51 11.61 -8.66
CA ALA A 79 14.14 11.80 -8.21
C ALA A 79 13.16 10.91 -8.98
N LEU A 80 12.08 10.54 -8.32
CA LEU A 80 10.90 9.88 -8.90
C LEU A 80 9.68 10.71 -8.55
N TYR A 81 8.93 11.14 -9.57
CA TYR A 81 7.63 11.78 -9.43
C TYR A 81 6.60 10.93 -10.16
N LYS A 82 5.56 10.53 -9.45
CA LYS A 82 4.47 9.73 -10.00
C LYS A 82 3.14 10.33 -9.58
N VAL A 83 2.27 10.58 -10.54
CA VAL A 83 0.90 11.04 -10.34
C VAL A 83 -0.02 10.03 -10.98
N THR A 84 -0.96 9.52 -10.21
CA THR A 84 -1.97 8.55 -10.67
C THR A 84 -3.36 9.11 -10.40
N ALA A 85 -4.20 9.14 -11.43
CA ALA A 85 -5.63 9.43 -11.28
C ALA A 85 -6.42 8.21 -11.76
N MET A 86 -7.45 7.82 -11.02
CA MET A 86 -8.23 6.63 -11.27
C MET A 86 -9.70 6.87 -10.99
N GLY A 87 -10.56 6.44 -11.92
CA GLY A 87 -12.00 6.32 -11.71
C GLY A 87 -12.39 4.85 -11.66
N VAL A 88 -13.22 4.48 -10.70
CA VAL A 88 -13.66 3.09 -10.50
C VAL A 88 -15.16 3.04 -10.35
N THR A 89 -15.79 2.03 -10.98
CA THR A 89 -17.22 1.75 -10.85
C THR A 89 -17.47 0.25 -10.78
N GLY A 90 -18.56 -0.15 -10.13
CA GLY A 90 -18.94 -1.56 -10.05
C GLY A 90 -19.82 -1.88 -8.85
N GLN A 91 -19.68 -3.08 -8.32
CA GLN A 91 -20.50 -3.60 -7.23
C GLN A 91 -19.65 -4.33 -6.20
N ALA A 92 -19.99 -4.12 -4.94
CA ALA A 92 -19.46 -4.87 -3.82
C ALA A 92 -20.56 -5.72 -3.18
N PHE A 93 -20.17 -6.87 -2.69
CA PHE A 93 -21.01 -7.79 -1.93
C PHE A 93 -20.30 -8.09 -0.62
N VAL A 94 -20.91 -7.66 0.47
CA VAL A 94 -20.37 -7.83 1.82
C VAL A 94 -21.22 -8.89 2.54
N THR A 95 -20.57 -9.86 3.15
CA THR A 95 -21.18 -10.79 4.09
C THR A 95 -20.37 -10.72 5.37
N SER A 96 -20.99 -10.38 6.48
CA SER A 96 -20.35 -10.25 7.78
C SER A 96 -21.34 -10.69 8.85
N PRO A 97 -20.92 -11.43 9.89
CA PRO A 97 -21.76 -11.79 11.02
C PRO A 97 -22.38 -10.57 11.69
N ASP A 98 -21.64 -9.46 11.76
CA ASP A 98 -22.04 -8.20 12.39
C ASP A 98 -22.98 -7.35 11.52
N VAL A 99 -23.15 -7.71 10.24
CA VAL A 99 -23.94 -6.94 9.28
C VAL A 99 -25.15 -7.73 8.84
N ASN A 100 -26.35 -7.17 9.08
CA ASN A 100 -27.64 -7.72 8.62
C ASN A 100 -27.82 -9.22 8.94
N ASN A 101 -27.42 -9.63 10.16
CA ASN A 101 -27.47 -11.04 10.63
C ASN A 101 -26.75 -12.05 9.71
N GLY A 102 -25.61 -11.66 9.14
CA GLY A 102 -24.83 -12.49 8.22
C GLY A 102 -25.37 -12.55 6.79
N CYS A 103 -26.44 -11.84 6.47
CA CYS A 103 -26.99 -11.79 5.11
C CYS A 103 -26.09 -10.97 4.19
N ARG A 104 -26.01 -11.43 2.95
CA ARG A 104 -25.24 -10.74 1.90
C ARG A 104 -25.84 -9.38 1.54
N VAL A 105 -25.06 -8.31 1.71
CA VAL A 105 -25.43 -6.94 1.33
C VAL A 105 -24.75 -6.55 0.04
N ARG A 106 -25.52 -6.02 -0.92
CA ARG A 106 -25.00 -5.46 -2.17
C ARG A 106 -24.88 -3.95 -2.04
N ASP A 107 -23.71 -3.41 -2.46
CA ASP A 107 -23.42 -2.00 -2.53
C ASP A 107 -22.92 -1.60 -3.92
N ASN A 108 -23.49 -0.55 -4.50
CA ASN A 108 -23.02 -0.01 -5.77
C ASN A 108 -21.84 0.93 -5.52
N ARG A 109 -20.75 0.67 -6.21
CA ARG A 109 -19.48 1.37 -6.03
C ARG A 109 -19.21 2.33 -7.18
N ILE A 110 -18.92 3.56 -6.83
CA ILE A 110 -18.36 4.57 -7.74
C ILE A 110 -17.48 5.51 -6.94
N TRP A 111 -16.23 5.69 -7.36
CA TRP A 111 -15.31 6.64 -6.73
C TRP A 111 -14.20 7.08 -7.68
N ALA A 112 -13.60 8.20 -7.36
CA ALA A 112 -12.36 8.68 -7.95
C ALA A 112 -11.24 8.66 -6.91
N GLN A 113 -10.01 8.46 -7.36
CA GLN A 113 -8.81 8.44 -6.52
C GLN A 113 -7.68 9.16 -7.25
N CYS A 114 -6.92 9.94 -6.50
CA CYS A 114 -5.69 10.58 -6.97
C CYS A 114 -4.56 10.28 -6.00
N GLU A 115 -3.40 9.90 -6.51
CA GLU A 115 -2.20 9.63 -5.74
C GLU A 115 -1.03 10.42 -6.31
N VAL A 116 -0.24 11.03 -5.45
CA VAL A 116 1.00 11.73 -5.78
C VAL A 116 2.10 11.14 -4.94
N LEU A 117 3.10 10.56 -5.60
CA LEU A 117 4.32 10.06 -4.98
C LEU A 117 5.50 10.89 -5.47
N ALA A 118 6.27 11.44 -4.55
CA ALA A 118 7.50 12.15 -4.81
C ALA A 118 8.61 11.56 -3.94
N THR A 119 9.65 11.02 -4.56
CA THR A 119 10.82 10.49 -3.88
C THR A 119 12.06 11.19 -4.43
N ASN A 120 12.91 11.73 -3.57
CA ASN A 120 14.13 12.40 -3.96
C ASN A 120 15.31 11.80 -3.20
N TYR A 121 16.43 11.58 -3.89
CA TYR A 121 17.68 11.12 -3.29
C TYR A 121 18.80 12.13 -3.58
N PHE A 122 19.53 12.47 -2.54
CA PHE A 122 20.66 13.39 -2.55
C PHE A 122 21.92 12.61 -2.22
N ASP A 123 22.86 12.56 -3.17
CA ASP A 123 24.18 11.97 -2.95
C ASP A 123 25.08 12.98 -2.23
N LEU A 124 25.13 12.88 -0.90
CA LEU A 124 25.80 13.87 -0.05
C LEU A 124 27.31 13.64 0.04
N SER A 125 27.75 12.38 -0.09
CA SER A 125 29.17 12.03 -0.08
C SER A 125 29.40 10.65 -0.68
N ARG A 126 30.69 10.28 -0.85
CA ARG A 126 31.10 8.95 -1.31
C ARG A 126 30.43 7.80 -0.50
N HIS A 127 30.20 8.02 0.80
CA HIS A 127 29.72 7.00 1.72
C HIS A 127 28.27 7.22 2.19
N PHE A 128 27.67 8.37 1.90
CA PHE A 128 26.36 8.70 2.42
C PHE A 128 25.46 9.36 1.37
N ALA A 129 24.24 8.86 1.29
CA ALA A 129 23.14 9.48 0.55
C ALA A 129 21.90 9.60 1.46
N PHE A 130 21.02 10.52 1.13
CA PHE A 130 19.81 10.78 1.90
C PHE A 130 18.61 10.86 0.96
N GLY A 131 17.57 10.09 1.27
CA GLY A 131 16.31 10.10 0.54
C GLY A 131 15.21 10.76 1.33
N THR A 132 14.26 11.37 0.62
CA THR A 132 12.99 11.85 1.16
C THR A 132 11.85 11.31 0.32
N GLU A 133 10.72 11.00 0.94
CA GLU A 133 9.52 10.53 0.27
C GLU A 133 8.29 11.27 0.77
N VAL A 134 7.40 11.64 -0.15
CA VAL A 134 6.07 12.15 0.14
C VAL A 134 5.09 11.34 -0.69
N ASN A 135 4.09 10.75 -0.05
CA ASN A 135 2.98 10.07 -0.70
C ASN A 135 1.67 10.68 -0.21
N LEU A 136 0.87 11.20 -1.13
CA LEU A 136 -0.44 11.77 -0.86
C LEU A 136 -1.48 10.99 -1.66
N LEU A 137 -2.46 10.45 -0.98
CA LEU A 137 -3.58 9.76 -1.61
C LEU A 137 -4.90 10.37 -1.15
N TYR A 138 -5.73 10.76 -2.12
CA TYR A 138 -7.09 11.21 -1.89
C TYR A 138 -8.07 10.35 -2.66
N SER A 139 -9.14 9.89 -2.00
CA SER A 139 -10.18 9.09 -2.62
C SER A 139 -11.57 9.49 -2.12
N THR A 140 -12.52 9.50 -3.05
CA THR A 140 -13.94 9.71 -2.74
C THR A 140 -14.66 8.41 -2.38
N ARG A 141 -13.90 7.32 -2.13
CA ARG A 141 -14.42 6.01 -1.75
C ARG A 141 -15.22 6.10 -0.46
N LYS A 142 -16.43 5.54 -0.48
CA LYS A 142 -17.28 5.43 0.71
C LYS A 142 -16.92 4.16 1.50
N LEU A 143 -17.21 4.18 2.80
CA LEU A 143 -17.11 2.99 3.65
C LEU A 143 -18.10 1.91 3.19
N LEU A 144 -17.71 0.65 3.39
CA LEU A 144 -18.59 -0.50 3.23
C LEU A 144 -19.35 -0.79 4.52
N PRO A 145 -20.47 -1.50 4.46
CA PRO A 145 -21.07 -2.11 5.64
C PRO A 145 -20.05 -3.05 6.30
N GLY A 146 -19.81 -2.87 7.60
CA GLY A 146 -18.82 -3.63 8.38
C GLY A 146 -17.41 -2.99 8.40
N TYR A 147 -16.80 -2.98 9.58
CA TYR A 147 -15.49 -2.42 9.82
C TYR A 147 -14.39 -3.18 9.06
N ALA A 148 -14.36 -4.51 9.20
CA ALA A 148 -13.34 -5.34 8.56
C ALA A 148 -13.35 -5.21 7.03
N ALA A 149 -14.54 -5.21 6.40
CA ALA A 149 -14.68 -5.01 4.97
C ALA A 149 -14.18 -3.63 4.53
N SER A 150 -14.49 -2.57 5.29
CA SER A 150 -14.06 -1.20 4.98
C SER A 150 -12.54 -1.02 5.08
N VAL A 151 -11.91 -1.58 6.12
CA VAL A 151 -10.46 -1.50 6.30
C VAL A 151 -9.73 -2.32 5.23
N THR A 152 -10.25 -3.49 4.88
CA THR A 152 -9.65 -4.34 3.84
C THR A 152 -9.77 -3.72 2.45
N ASP A 153 -10.89 -3.03 2.17
CA ASP A 153 -11.11 -2.31 0.92
C ASP A 153 -10.30 -1.01 0.80
N ALA A 154 -9.91 -0.41 1.92
CA ALA A 154 -9.19 0.84 1.94
C ALA A 154 -7.78 0.72 1.32
N PRO A 155 -7.32 1.74 0.58
CA PRO A 155 -5.94 1.81 0.11
C PRO A 155 -4.95 1.63 1.25
N GLU A 156 -3.89 0.88 0.96
CA GLU A 156 -2.81 0.58 1.89
C GLU A 156 -1.57 1.38 1.55
N PHE A 157 -0.95 1.97 2.54
CA PHE A 157 0.43 2.42 2.46
C PHE A 157 1.36 1.24 2.75
N ASN A 158 2.24 0.94 1.79
CA ASN A 158 3.24 -0.10 1.95
C ASN A 158 4.64 0.54 1.98
N PRO A 159 5.23 0.71 3.17
CA PRO A 159 6.50 1.42 3.33
C PRO A 159 7.69 0.68 2.73
N ALA A 160 7.67 -0.65 2.72
CA ALA A 160 8.79 -1.45 2.24
C ALA A 160 8.32 -2.76 1.60
N PRO A 161 9.04 -3.31 0.60
CA PRO A 161 8.69 -4.60 0.00
C PRO A 161 8.57 -5.75 1.00
N SER A 162 9.42 -5.74 2.03
CA SER A 162 9.39 -6.71 3.14
C SER A 162 8.13 -6.64 4.00
N TYR A 163 7.39 -5.53 3.93
CA TYR A 163 6.16 -5.30 4.68
C TYR A 163 4.89 -5.66 3.91
N SER A 164 4.99 -5.92 2.60
CA SER A 164 3.84 -6.11 1.69
C SER A 164 2.91 -7.28 2.04
N ASN A 165 3.39 -8.24 2.83
CA ASN A 165 2.63 -9.43 3.24
C ASN A 165 2.05 -9.31 4.65
N VAL A 166 2.23 -8.16 5.31
CA VAL A 166 1.72 -7.93 6.68
C VAL A 166 0.44 -7.09 6.58
N PHE A 167 -0.69 -7.68 6.95
CA PHE A 167 -1.92 -6.90 7.07
C PHE A 167 -1.86 -6.02 8.30
N THR A 168 -1.94 -4.69 8.08
CA THR A 168 -1.91 -3.73 9.18
C THR A 168 -2.99 -2.66 8.96
N PRO A 169 -4.06 -2.68 9.78
CA PRO A 169 -5.12 -1.67 9.71
C PRO A 169 -4.62 -0.23 9.87
N ASP A 170 -3.55 -0.04 10.64
CA ASP A 170 -2.98 1.28 10.97
C ASP A 170 -2.38 2.02 9.76
N PHE A 171 -2.07 1.31 8.66
CA PHE A 171 -1.57 1.89 7.41
C PHE A 171 -2.61 1.86 6.29
N ARG A 172 -3.90 1.79 6.64
CA ARG A 172 -5.01 1.78 5.69
C ARG A 172 -5.97 2.92 5.94
N ALA A 173 -6.25 3.69 4.90
CA ALA A 173 -7.26 4.74 4.92
C ALA A 173 -7.72 5.09 3.51
N ASN A 174 -8.93 5.63 3.36
CA ASN A 174 -9.43 6.08 2.05
C ASN A 174 -8.65 7.29 1.52
N SER A 175 -8.13 8.14 2.42
CA SER A 175 -7.28 9.27 2.06
C SER A 175 -6.22 9.45 3.14
N PHE A 176 -4.97 9.68 2.75
CA PHE A 176 -3.85 9.81 3.69
C PHE A 176 -2.70 10.61 3.10
N GLY A 177 -1.84 11.08 3.98
CA GLY A 177 -0.52 11.60 3.66
C GLY A 177 0.57 10.82 4.36
N VAL A 178 1.71 10.69 3.69
CA VAL A 178 2.94 10.08 4.24
C VAL A 178 4.11 10.99 3.97
N ILE A 179 4.96 11.12 4.98
CA ILE A 179 6.28 11.74 4.85
C ILE A 179 7.31 10.76 5.37
N GLY A 180 8.33 10.49 4.56
CA GLY A 180 9.39 9.55 4.86
C GLY A 180 10.78 10.10 4.65
N VAL A 181 11.74 9.56 5.40
CA VAL A 181 13.17 9.82 5.25
C VAL A 181 13.93 8.51 5.09
N ILE A 182 14.94 8.49 4.22
CA ILE A 182 15.65 7.27 3.84
C ILE A 182 17.16 7.55 3.85
N PRO A 183 17.83 7.51 5.01
CA PRO A 183 19.28 7.56 5.07
C PRO A 183 19.89 6.30 4.44
N VAL A 184 20.94 6.48 3.65
CA VAL A 184 21.66 5.40 2.96
C VAL A 184 23.14 5.52 3.25
N TRP A 185 23.73 4.50 3.84
CA TRP A 185 25.15 4.38 4.06
C TRP A 185 25.75 3.37 3.08
N LYS A 186 26.60 3.86 2.17
CA LYS A 186 27.32 3.07 1.16
C LYS A 186 28.62 2.57 1.80
N ILE A 187 28.61 1.34 2.33
CA ILE A 187 29.76 0.74 3.02
C ILE A 187 30.83 0.30 2.00
N SER A 188 30.37 -0.32 0.91
CA SER A 188 31.21 -0.74 -0.20
C SER A 188 30.43 -0.68 -1.53
N SER A 189 31.04 -1.11 -2.63
CA SER A 189 30.37 -1.21 -3.95
C SER A 189 29.21 -2.23 -3.96
N ILE A 190 29.25 -3.20 -3.05
CA ILE A 190 28.27 -4.30 -2.98
C ILE A 190 27.41 -4.24 -1.72
N LEU A 191 27.79 -3.50 -0.70
CA LEU A 191 27.11 -3.48 0.60
C LEU A 191 26.63 -2.06 0.95
N GLN A 192 25.33 -1.94 1.22
CA GLN A 192 24.70 -0.71 1.70
C GLN A 192 23.90 -1.01 2.97
N MET A 193 23.89 -0.04 3.90
CA MET A 193 22.95 0.00 5.00
C MET A 193 21.91 1.10 4.72
N ARG A 194 20.64 0.78 4.80
CA ARG A 194 19.53 1.69 4.53
C ARG A 194 18.65 1.80 5.76
N GLY A 195 18.38 3.01 6.15
CA GLY A 195 17.32 3.29 7.11
C GLY A 195 16.07 3.76 6.39
N ARG A 196 14.91 3.64 7.02
CA ARG A 196 13.66 4.25 6.59
C ARG A 196 12.85 4.63 7.82
N ALA A 197 12.26 5.81 7.81
CA ALA A 197 11.33 6.25 8.83
C ALA A 197 10.18 7.02 8.16
N ASP A 198 8.96 6.54 8.33
CA ASP A 198 7.76 7.11 7.73
C ASP A 198 6.74 7.48 8.80
N LEU A 199 6.08 8.61 8.60
CA LEU A 199 4.90 9.03 9.32
C LEU A 199 3.68 8.93 8.39
N PHE A 200 2.75 8.07 8.73
CA PHE A 200 1.48 7.90 8.03
C PHE A 200 0.37 8.62 8.77
N VAL A 201 -0.34 9.50 8.09
CA VAL A 201 -1.42 10.31 8.65
C VAL A 201 -2.68 10.12 7.80
N PRO A 202 -3.68 9.35 8.25
CA PRO A 202 -4.97 9.27 7.59
C PRO A 202 -5.70 10.60 7.69
N LEU A 203 -6.34 11.05 6.61
CA LEU A 203 -7.19 12.23 6.64
C LEU A 203 -8.34 12.03 7.64
N ARG A 204 -8.94 10.85 7.63
CA ARG A 204 -9.90 10.35 8.63
C ARG A 204 -9.66 8.86 8.84
N PRO A 205 -9.33 8.40 10.05
CA PRO A 205 -9.16 6.97 10.31
C PRO A 205 -10.51 6.25 10.20
N ILE A 206 -10.46 4.99 9.78
CA ILE A 206 -11.62 4.09 9.77
C ILE A 206 -11.67 3.41 11.14
N LEU A 207 -12.77 3.55 11.84
CA LEU A 207 -12.97 3.03 13.19
C LEU A 207 -14.22 2.16 13.24
N PRO A 208 -14.29 1.12 14.11
CA PRO A 208 -15.51 0.43 14.39
C PRO A 208 -16.43 1.30 15.28
N ASP A 209 -17.71 1.19 15.09
CA ASP A 209 -18.71 1.64 16.07
C ASP A 209 -19.07 0.51 17.06
N ALA A 210 -20.01 0.79 17.97
CA ALA A 210 -20.45 -0.19 18.96
C ALA A 210 -21.17 -1.43 18.36
N ALA A 211 -21.64 -1.33 17.13
CA ALA A 211 -22.30 -2.40 16.38
C ALA A 211 -21.38 -3.11 15.37
N GLY A 212 -20.06 -2.84 15.38
CA GLY A 212 -19.11 -3.42 14.43
C GLY A 212 -19.16 -2.77 13.02
N MET A 213 -19.97 -1.73 12.83
CA MET A 213 -20.05 -1.00 11.56
C MET A 213 -18.88 -0.03 11.40
N ALA A 214 -18.50 0.25 10.15
CA ALA A 214 -17.45 1.21 9.86
C ALA A 214 -17.92 2.65 10.01
N ARG A 215 -17.14 3.47 10.70
CA ARG A 215 -17.32 4.92 10.75
C ARG A 215 -16.00 5.65 10.54
N TYR A 216 -16.08 6.89 10.11
CA TYR A 216 -14.90 7.76 10.09
C TYR A 216 -14.67 8.38 11.47
N GLY A 217 -13.43 8.35 11.92
CA GLY A 217 -12.97 9.15 13.05
C GLY A 217 -12.81 10.63 12.71
N ASP A 218 -12.26 11.39 13.65
CA ASP A 218 -11.97 12.82 13.48
C ASP A 218 -10.85 13.06 12.47
N TYR A 219 -10.80 14.26 11.90
CA TYR A 219 -9.75 14.63 10.94
C TYR A 219 -8.38 14.64 11.60
N LEU A 220 -7.39 13.99 10.95
CA LEU A 220 -5.99 13.95 11.34
C LEU A 220 -5.76 13.50 12.80
N SER A 221 -6.68 12.71 13.35
CA SER A 221 -6.67 12.30 14.76
C SER A 221 -5.71 11.14 15.07
N LYS A 222 -5.14 10.51 14.04
CA LYS A 222 -4.24 9.36 14.20
C LYS A 222 -2.96 9.57 13.39
N VAL A 223 -1.84 9.16 13.98
CA VAL A 223 -0.54 9.12 13.29
C VAL A 223 0.05 7.74 13.53
N SER A 224 0.46 7.07 12.47
CA SER A 224 1.15 5.78 12.55
C SER A 224 2.60 5.94 12.09
N PHE A 225 3.51 5.26 12.78
CA PHE A 225 4.94 5.30 12.50
C PHE A 225 5.42 3.98 11.95
N PHE A 226 6.29 4.03 10.94
CA PHE A 226 7.06 2.91 10.46
C PHE A 226 8.54 3.24 10.51
N GLY A 227 9.34 2.30 11.01
CA GLY A 227 10.81 2.41 11.01
C GLY A 227 11.44 1.12 10.52
N GLN A 228 12.45 1.19 9.66
CA GLN A 228 13.20 0.04 9.16
C GLN A 228 14.70 0.34 9.14
N ILE A 229 15.48 -0.68 9.44
CA ILE A 229 16.92 -0.73 9.15
C ILE A 229 17.16 -1.99 8.32
N GLU A 230 17.88 -1.84 7.22
CA GLU A 230 18.14 -2.90 6.26
C GLU A 230 19.60 -2.87 5.83
N ALA A 231 20.28 -4.02 5.87
CA ALA A 231 21.58 -4.23 5.27
C ALA A 231 21.38 -4.98 3.95
N VAL A 232 21.79 -4.40 2.83
CA VAL A 232 21.62 -4.97 1.48
C VAL A 232 22.96 -5.24 0.85
N ALA A 233 23.17 -6.49 0.45
CA ALA A 233 24.29 -6.93 -0.38
C ALA A 233 23.80 -7.17 -1.81
N THR A 234 24.39 -6.44 -2.77
CA THR A 234 24.10 -6.58 -4.20
C THR A 234 25.10 -7.53 -4.81
N LEU A 235 24.65 -8.71 -5.19
CA LEU A 235 25.42 -9.72 -5.91
C LEU A 235 25.12 -9.61 -7.42
N PRO A 236 26.00 -10.15 -8.30
CA PRO A 236 25.79 -10.08 -9.75
C PRO A 236 24.46 -10.70 -10.23
N PHE A 237 23.91 -11.63 -9.48
CA PHE A 237 22.73 -12.43 -9.85
C PHE A 237 21.54 -12.27 -8.87
N ALA A 238 21.71 -11.63 -7.72
CA ALA A 238 20.64 -11.44 -6.74
C ALA A 238 20.99 -10.37 -5.72
N ASN A 239 19.97 -9.81 -5.06
CA ASN A 239 20.13 -9.01 -3.85
C ASN A 239 19.84 -9.88 -2.64
N VAL A 240 20.65 -9.73 -1.59
CA VAL A 240 20.40 -10.32 -0.28
C VAL A 240 20.23 -9.21 0.71
N SER A 241 19.13 -9.19 1.45
CA SER A 241 18.93 -8.20 2.49
C SER A 241 18.52 -8.83 3.82
N LEU A 242 19.11 -8.30 4.89
CA LEU A 242 18.72 -8.55 6.27
C LEU A 242 18.07 -7.28 6.80
N TYR A 243 16.85 -7.39 7.32
CA TYR A 243 16.12 -6.24 7.80
C TYR A 243 15.47 -6.46 9.17
N THR A 244 15.29 -5.37 9.86
CA THR A 244 14.39 -5.27 11.01
C THR A 244 13.49 -4.07 10.82
N HIS A 245 12.21 -4.22 11.13
CA HIS A 245 11.28 -3.11 11.09
C HIS A 245 10.35 -3.08 12.31
N TYR A 246 9.92 -1.88 12.63
CA TYR A 246 8.95 -1.56 13.66
C TYR A 246 7.76 -0.86 13.02
N ALA A 247 6.55 -1.31 13.31
CA ALA A 247 5.33 -0.73 12.79
C ALA A 247 4.25 -0.61 13.87
N GLY A 248 3.54 0.52 13.86
CA GLY A 248 2.40 0.80 14.74
C GLY A 248 2.65 1.89 15.77
N VAL A 249 1.58 2.33 16.44
CA VAL A 249 1.61 3.43 17.43
C VAL A 249 1.28 2.94 18.83
N GLU A 250 0.24 2.12 19.01
CA GLU A 250 -0.23 1.68 20.33
C GLU A 250 0.31 0.32 20.76
N LYS A 251 0.56 -0.58 19.79
CA LYS A 251 1.14 -1.91 20.02
C LYS A 251 2.19 -2.17 18.96
N GLY A 252 3.30 -1.45 19.06
CA GLY A 252 4.41 -1.59 18.12
C GLY A 252 4.90 -3.04 18.04
N ARG A 253 5.10 -3.51 16.81
CA ARG A 253 5.59 -4.86 16.52
C ARG A 253 6.94 -4.77 15.85
N TRP A 254 7.90 -5.47 16.40
CA TRP A 254 9.20 -5.72 15.79
C TRP A 254 9.13 -6.97 14.93
N ASN A 255 9.62 -6.87 13.71
CA ASN A 255 9.80 -8.02 12.82
C ASN A 255 11.22 -8.02 12.28
N PHE A 256 11.75 -9.21 12.08
CA PHE A 256 13.07 -9.46 11.50
C PHE A 256 12.91 -10.38 10.31
N GLY A 257 13.71 -10.19 9.29
CA GLY A 257 13.66 -11.06 8.15
C GLY A 257 14.89 -10.99 7.26
N LEU A 258 14.97 -11.98 6.39
CA LEU A 258 15.98 -12.10 5.35
C LEU A 258 15.26 -12.21 4.01
N THR A 259 15.68 -11.43 3.04
CA THR A 259 15.19 -11.52 1.66
C THR A 259 16.35 -11.94 0.75
N PHE A 260 16.08 -12.92 -0.08
CA PHE A 260 16.99 -13.37 -1.12
C PHE A 260 16.27 -13.42 -2.46
N GLY A 261 16.82 -12.79 -3.48
CA GLY A 261 16.31 -12.90 -4.85
C GLY A 261 16.09 -11.56 -5.53
N PHE A 262 15.16 -11.57 -6.51
CA PHE A 262 14.70 -10.40 -7.24
C PHE A 262 13.35 -9.99 -6.73
N PHE A 263 13.13 -8.70 -6.53
CA PHE A 263 11.80 -8.19 -6.19
C PHE A 263 10.91 -8.23 -7.43
N LEU A 264 10.05 -9.23 -7.51
CA LEU A 264 8.95 -9.28 -8.47
C LEU A 264 7.69 -8.78 -7.76
N GLN A 265 7.26 -7.58 -8.10
CA GLN A 265 5.96 -7.10 -7.65
C GLN A 265 4.87 -7.70 -8.53
N ALA A 266 3.99 -8.50 -7.93
CA ALA A 266 2.78 -8.94 -8.63
C ALA A 266 1.91 -7.70 -8.96
N PRO A 267 1.42 -7.56 -10.19
CA PRO A 267 0.50 -6.50 -10.54
C PRO A 267 -0.78 -6.63 -9.72
N ARG A 268 -1.25 -5.52 -9.17
CA ARG A 268 -2.54 -5.45 -8.46
C ARG A 268 -3.54 -4.64 -9.26
N PHE A 269 -4.84 -4.96 -9.10
CA PHE A 269 -5.89 -4.32 -9.89
C PHE A 269 -6.04 -2.84 -9.57
N LEU A 270 -6.07 -2.47 -8.31
CA LEU A 270 -6.27 -1.10 -7.84
C LEU A 270 -4.97 -0.33 -7.53
N ARG A 271 -3.80 -0.86 -7.93
CA ARG A 271 -2.49 -0.20 -7.76
C ARG A 271 -1.75 0.01 -9.07
#